data_f5910605d0b60637eeb05a41d4e60110
#
_entry.id   f5910605d0b60637eeb05a41d4e60110
#
_cell.length_a   1.000
_cell.length_b   1.000
_cell.length_c   1.000
_cell.angle_alpha   90.00
_cell.angle_beta   90.00
_cell.angle_gamma   90.00
#
_symmetry.space_group_name_H-M   'P 1'
#
loop_
_entity.id
_entity.type
_entity.pdbx_description
1 polymer ?
#
loop_
_entity_poly.entity_id
_entity_poly.type
_entity_poly.pdbx_seq_one_letter_code
_entity_poly.pdbx_strand_id
1 'polypeptide(L)'
;MNEINIEQIDLNLLKCFEILYEEQNASRAAERLGITQSAVSASLRRLRDIYQDPLFQRTGRGLAPTTKAHALKPLVSNALNIFRETLISLPDNTNTLQQRIITLGMSDDFEIAFAQEIIEQIRLKFPHYRIVIKQTYMHIIAEMLVKHNVDIGV
;
A
#
# COMPACT_ATOMS: atom_id res chain seq x y z
N MET A 1 1.85 -27.15 8.43
CA MET A 1 1.78 -25.72 8.08
C MET A 1 1.11 -25.06 9.27
N ASN A 2 1.85 -24.29 10.09
CA ASN A 2 1.21 -23.56 11.19
C ASN A 2 0.28 -22.53 10.57
N GLU A 3 -1.02 -22.66 10.80
CA GLU A 3 -1.97 -21.60 10.46
C GLU A 3 -1.57 -20.35 11.25
N ILE A 4 -1.18 -19.33 10.54
CA ILE A 4 -0.86 -18.03 11.12
C ILE A 4 -2.21 -17.45 11.59
N ASN A 5 -2.44 -17.45 12.90
CA ASN A 5 -3.63 -16.83 13.47
C ASN A 5 -3.49 -15.30 13.40
N ILE A 6 -4.17 -14.68 12.46
CA ILE A 6 -4.12 -13.24 12.22
C ILE A 6 -4.59 -12.42 13.44
N GLU A 7 -5.46 -12.99 14.29
CA GLU A 7 -5.98 -12.33 15.49
C GLU A 7 -4.89 -12.09 16.56
N GLN A 8 -3.79 -12.83 16.49
CA GLN A 8 -2.66 -12.70 17.40
C GLN A 8 -1.55 -11.80 16.86
N ILE A 9 -1.69 -11.28 15.64
CA ILE A 9 -0.67 -10.45 15.02
C ILE A 9 -0.89 -8.99 15.38
N ASP A 10 0.13 -8.37 15.98
CA ASP A 10 0.18 -6.94 16.21
C ASP A 10 0.36 -6.20 14.88
N LEU A 11 -0.67 -5.46 14.46
CA LEU A 11 -0.64 -4.69 13.21
C LEU A 11 0.42 -3.58 13.18
N ASN A 12 0.93 -3.14 14.34
CA ASN A 12 2.04 -2.20 14.39
C ASN A 12 3.33 -2.78 13.78
N LEU A 13 3.43 -4.10 13.68
CA LEU A 13 4.55 -4.76 13.00
C LEU A 13 4.61 -4.38 11.51
N LEU A 14 3.46 -4.19 10.84
CA LEU A 14 3.43 -3.77 9.44
C LEU A 14 4.01 -2.37 9.27
N LYS A 15 3.66 -1.45 10.18
CA LYS A 15 4.22 -0.10 10.20
C LYS A 15 5.74 -0.11 10.45
N CYS A 16 6.18 -0.97 11.37
CA CYS A 16 7.61 -1.15 11.65
C CYS A 16 8.35 -1.70 10.42
N PHE A 17 7.78 -2.69 9.73
CA PHE A 17 8.33 -3.24 8.49
C PHE A 17 8.46 -2.16 7.40
N GLU A 18 7.40 -1.38 7.18
CA GLU A 18 7.38 -0.33 6.14
C GLU A 18 8.50 0.69 6.38
N ILE A 19 8.61 1.19 7.61
CA ILE A 19 9.62 2.19 7.96
C ILE A 19 11.03 1.61 7.93
N LEU A 20 11.24 0.37 8.38
CA LEU A 20 12.53 -0.31 8.24
C LEU A 20 12.95 -0.48 6.78
N TYR A 21 12.00 -0.77 5.91
CA TYR A 21 12.24 -0.92 4.48
C TYR A 21 12.67 0.42 3.83
N GLU A 22 12.06 1.52 4.23
CA GLU A 22 12.38 2.85 3.72
C GLU A 22 13.71 3.39 4.28
N GLU A 23 13.92 3.27 5.58
CA GLU A 23 15.11 3.81 6.26
C GLU A 23 16.35 2.95 6.08
N GLN A 24 16.20 1.64 5.91
CA GLN A 24 17.31 0.67 5.86
C GLN A 24 18.30 0.81 7.03
N ASN A 25 17.82 1.39 8.14
CA ASN A 25 18.57 1.68 9.34
C ASN A 25 17.67 1.61 10.57
N ALA A 26 18.03 0.74 11.53
CA ALA A 26 17.20 0.50 12.71
C ALA A 26 17.11 1.72 13.65
N SER A 27 18.16 2.52 13.75
CA SER A 27 18.14 3.73 14.60
C SER A 27 17.25 4.82 14.00
N ARG A 28 17.37 5.08 12.69
CA ARG A 28 16.48 6.04 12.00
C ARG A 28 15.03 5.57 11.98
N ALA A 29 14.80 4.26 11.82
CA ALA A 29 13.47 3.69 11.93
C ALA A 29 12.87 3.89 13.33
N ALA A 30 13.68 3.73 14.38
CA ALA A 30 13.26 3.97 15.76
C ALA A 30 12.88 5.44 16.00
N GLU A 31 13.71 6.38 15.55
CA GLU A 31 13.43 7.82 15.61
C GLU A 31 12.11 8.17 14.91
N ARG A 32 11.94 7.69 13.68
CA ARG A 32 10.74 7.96 12.88
C ARG A 32 9.47 7.34 13.48
N LEU A 33 9.60 6.19 14.16
CA LEU A 33 8.50 5.52 14.87
C LEU A 33 8.22 6.13 16.25
N GLY A 34 9.14 6.92 16.81
CA GLY A 34 9.04 7.44 18.17
C GLY A 34 9.20 6.34 19.24
N ILE A 35 9.98 5.28 18.96
CA ILE A 35 10.24 4.17 19.86
C ILE A 35 11.73 3.90 20.00
N THR A 36 12.12 3.00 20.89
CA THR A 36 13.53 2.64 21.08
C THR A 36 14.02 1.70 19.97
N GLN A 37 15.32 1.71 19.67
CA GLN A 37 15.94 0.77 18.74
C GLN A 37 15.76 -0.69 19.19
N SER A 38 15.75 -0.95 20.50
CA SER A 38 15.45 -2.28 21.04
C SER A 38 14.04 -2.75 20.72
N ALA A 39 13.05 -1.83 20.75
CA ALA A 39 11.68 -2.13 20.35
C ALA A 39 11.58 -2.43 18.84
N VAL A 40 12.29 -1.69 17.99
CA VAL A 40 12.39 -2.00 16.55
C VAL A 40 13.00 -3.39 16.34
N SER A 41 14.06 -3.72 17.07
CA SER A 41 14.71 -5.03 16.99
C SER A 41 13.79 -6.17 17.44
N ALA A 42 12.99 -5.95 18.48
CA ALA A 42 11.98 -6.90 18.93
C ALA A 42 10.86 -7.10 17.89
N SER A 43 10.38 -6.02 17.29
CA SER A 43 9.40 -6.06 16.20
C SER A 43 9.94 -6.82 14.98
N LEU A 44 11.19 -6.56 14.59
CA LEU A 44 11.84 -7.29 13.50
C LEU A 44 11.98 -8.78 13.79
N ARG A 45 12.26 -9.17 15.04
CA ARG A 45 12.29 -10.59 15.43
C ARG A 45 10.93 -11.24 15.23
N ARG A 46 9.84 -10.62 15.70
CA ARG A 46 8.47 -11.12 15.51
C ARG A 46 8.10 -11.23 14.03
N LEU A 47 8.47 -10.23 13.22
CA LEU A 47 8.26 -10.28 11.77
C LEU A 47 8.98 -11.46 11.12
N ARG A 48 10.22 -11.74 11.53
CA ARG A 48 10.98 -12.92 11.07
C ARG A 48 10.30 -14.23 11.43
N ASP A 49 9.75 -14.32 12.64
CA ASP A 49 9.02 -15.50 13.09
C ASP A 49 7.72 -15.70 12.30
N ILE A 50 7.00 -14.61 11.99
CA ILE A 50 5.76 -14.65 11.19
C ILE A 50 6.05 -15.05 9.75
N TYR A 51 7.01 -14.40 9.11
CA TYR A 51 7.29 -14.60 7.69
C TYR A 51 8.29 -15.73 7.40
N GLN A 52 8.91 -16.31 8.42
CA GLN A 52 9.95 -17.34 8.31
C GLN A 52 11.05 -16.91 7.32
N ASP A 53 11.51 -15.65 7.46
CA ASP A 53 12.52 -15.03 6.62
C ASP A 53 13.28 -13.95 7.41
N PRO A 54 14.58 -13.75 7.22
CA PRO A 54 15.33 -12.67 7.85
C PRO A 54 14.77 -11.26 7.57
N LEU A 55 14.07 -11.06 6.47
CA LEU A 55 13.49 -9.81 5.92
C LEU A 55 14.53 -8.72 5.66
N PHE A 56 15.46 -8.52 6.58
CA PHE A 56 16.55 -7.55 6.43
C PHE A 56 17.87 -8.18 6.90
N GLN A 57 18.89 -8.06 6.07
CA GLN A 57 20.25 -8.51 6.35
C GLN A 57 21.12 -7.32 6.73
N ARG A 58 22.02 -7.52 7.68
CA ARG A 58 23.02 -6.50 8.03
C ARG A 58 24.05 -6.36 6.93
N THR A 59 24.33 -5.13 6.56
CA THR A 59 25.40 -4.76 5.63
C THR A 59 26.32 -3.74 6.30
N GLY A 60 27.47 -3.46 5.71
CA GLY A 60 28.37 -2.42 6.23
C GLY A 60 27.77 -1.00 6.23
N ARG A 61 26.63 -0.81 5.52
CA ARG A 61 25.95 0.49 5.41
C ARG A 61 24.58 0.53 6.11
N GLY A 62 24.17 -0.53 6.77
CA GLY A 62 22.88 -0.63 7.45
C GLY A 62 22.17 -1.95 7.23
N LEU A 63 20.92 -1.90 6.81
CA LEU A 63 20.06 -3.06 6.56
C LEU A 63 19.69 -3.12 5.08
N ALA A 64 19.83 -4.29 4.46
CA ALA A 64 19.37 -4.55 3.10
C ALA A 64 18.16 -5.49 3.12
N PRO A 65 17.05 -5.16 2.43
CA PRO A 65 15.87 -6.03 2.37
C PRO A 65 16.18 -7.31 1.57
N THR A 66 15.57 -8.43 1.99
CA THR A 66 15.61 -9.70 1.27
C THR A 66 14.65 -9.68 0.07
N THR A 67 14.75 -10.67 -0.82
CA THR A 67 13.79 -10.86 -1.91
C THR A 67 12.35 -10.95 -1.38
N LYS A 68 12.16 -11.64 -0.25
CA LYS A 68 10.85 -11.75 0.40
C LYS A 68 10.35 -10.39 0.92
N ALA A 69 11.23 -9.58 1.51
CA ALA A 69 10.88 -8.22 1.94
C ALA A 69 10.49 -7.33 0.75
N HIS A 70 11.18 -7.46 -0.39
CA HIS A 70 10.79 -6.76 -1.63
C HIS A 70 9.39 -7.16 -2.11
N ALA A 71 9.05 -8.45 -2.08
CA ALA A 71 7.73 -8.93 -2.45
C ALA A 71 6.62 -8.51 -1.46
N LEU A 72 6.94 -8.41 -0.17
CA LEU A 72 6.00 -7.99 0.87
C LEU A 72 5.72 -6.49 0.87
N LYS A 73 6.69 -5.66 0.49
CA LYS A 73 6.56 -4.18 0.56
C LYS A 73 5.29 -3.65 -0.09
N PRO A 74 4.93 -3.98 -1.34
CA PRO A 74 3.71 -3.46 -1.95
C PRO A 74 2.44 -3.91 -1.21
N LEU A 75 2.39 -5.14 -0.72
CA LEU A 75 1.24 -5.67 0.02
C LEU A 75 1.05 -4.96 1.36
N VAL A 76 2.14 -4.77 2.10
CA VAL A 76 2.13 -4.06 3.39
C VAL A 76 1.74 -2.60 3.20
N SER A 77 2.31 -1.92 2.20
CA SER A 77 1.98 -0.52 1.91
C SER A 77 0.52 -0.35 1.52
N ASN A 78 -0.03 -1.27 0.73
CA ASN A 78 -1.46 -1.24 0.37
C ASN A 78 -2.35 -1.43 1.60
N ALA A 79 -2.05 -2.41 2.47
CA ALA A 79 -2.80 -2.63 3.70
C ALA A 79 -2.79 -1.41 4.63
N LEU A 80 -1.63 -0.78 4.80
CA LEU A 80 -1.50 0.44 5.60
C LEU A 80 -2.22 1.64 4.98
N ASN A 81 -2.25 1.75 3.65
CA ASN A 81 -3.00 2.80 2.96
C ASN A 81 -4.50 2.62 3.15
N ILE A 82 -5.03 1.41 2.99
CA ILE A 82 -6.44 1.10 3.28
C ILE A 82 -6.77 1.46 4.72
N PHE A 83 -5.89 1.12 5.67
CA PHE A 83 -6.09 1.49 7.07
C PHE A 83 -6.09 3.02 7.26
N ARG A 84 -5.15 3.77 6.64
CA ARG A 84 -5.14 5.24 6.68
C ARG A 84 -6.43 5.84 6.13
N GLU A 85 -6.99 5.27 5.06
CA GLU A 85 -8.26 5.71 4.48
C GLU A 85 -9.40 5.60 5.49
N THR A 86 -9.43 4.58 6.34
CA THR A 86 -10.46 4.46 7.39
C THR A 86 -10.42 5.61 8.40
N LEU A 87 -9.23 6.18 8.65
CA LEU A 87 -9.04 7.29 9.59
C LEU A 87 -9.40 8.65 8.98
N ILE A 88 -9.25 8.78 7.66
CA ILE A 88 -9.54 10.02 6.93
C ILE A 88 -11.04 10.08 6.58
N SER A 89 -11.67 8.93 6.40
CA SER A 89 -13.07 8.79 5.96
C SER A 89 -14.08 8.87 7.11
N LEU A 90 -13.70 9.32 8.30
CA LEU A 90 -14.63 9.64 9.38
C LEU A 90 -14.89 11.16 9.40
N PRO A 91 -15.80 11.71 8.57
CA PRO A 91 -16.32 13.04 8.82
C PRO A 91 -17.32 12.94 9.98
N ASP A 92 -17.22 13.83 10.94
CA ASP A 92 -18.33 14.17 11.81
C ASP A 92 -19.56 14.50 10.94
N ASN A 93 -20.63 13.72 11.16
CA ASN A 93 -21.94 13.79 10.52
C ASN A 93 -22.18 12.99 9.22
N THR A 94 -22.78 11.80 9.42
CA THR A 94 -23.97 11.30 8.71
C THR A 94 -24.19 11.89 7.29
N ASN A 95 -23.47 11.48 6.29
CA ASN A 95 -23.90 11.38 4.89
C ASN A 95 -22.75 11.33 3.85
N THR A 96 -21.59 10.90 4.21
CA THR A 96 -20.59 10.59 3.19
C THR A 96 -20.36 9.09 3.15
N LEU A 97 -21.24 8.41 2.43
CA LEU A 97 -20.95 7.11 1.86
C LEU A 97 -19.54 7.18 1.27
N GLN A 98 -18.67 6.29 1.70
CA GLN A 98 -17.31 6.15 1.22
C GLN A 98 -17.26 6.43 -0.27
N GLN A 99 -16.68 7.55 -0.66
CA GLN A 99 -16.37 7.77 -2.07
C GLN A 99 -15.27 6.78 -2.44
N ARG A 100 -15.70 5.61 -2.90
CA ARG A 100 -14.76 4.66 -3.49
C ARG A 100 -14.11 5.32 -4.69
N ILE A 101 -12.79 5.26 -4.74
CA ILE A 101 -12.02 5.82 -5.85
C ILE A 101 -11.87 4.71 -6.88
N ILE A 102 -12.22 5.01 -8.13
CA ILE A 102 -11.86 4.18 -9.28
C ILE A 102 -10.79 4.93 -10.05
N THR A 103 -9.63 4.32 -10.20
CA THR A 103 -8.53 4.87 -10.98
C THR A 103 -8.52 4.24 -12.37
N LEU A 104 -8.78 5.05 -13.38
CA LEU A 104 -8.74 4.65 -14.78
C LEU A 104 -7.35 4.97 -15.35
N GLY A 105 -6.68 3.97 -15.90
CA GLY A 105 -5.45 4.18 -16.68
C GLY A 105 -5.79 4.30 -18.16
N MET A 106 -5.45 5.42 -18.81
CA MET A 106 -5.66 5.60 -20.24
C MET A 106 -4.57 6.47 -20.87
N SER A 107 -4.39 6.32 -22.18
CA SER A 107 -3.49 7.19 -22.94
C SER A 107 -4.11 8.55 -23.19
N ASP A 108 -3.30 9.56 -23.52
CA ASP A 108 -3.75 10.91 -23.80
C ASP A 108 -4.80 10.95 -24.92
N ASP A 109 -4.56 10.21 -26.00
CA ASP A 109 -5.47 10.16 -27.13
C ASP A 109 -6.83 9.57 -26.74
N PHE A 110 -6.81 8.54 -25.87
CA PHE A 110 -8.00 7.89 -25.40
C PHE A 110 -8.76 8.75 -24.36
N GLU A 111 -8.02 9.46 -23.51
CA GLU A 111 -8.59 10.42 -22.57
C GLU A 111 -9.37 11.52 -23.30
N ILE A 112 -8.75 12.12 -24.31
CA ILE A 112 -9.38 13.18 -25.11
C ILE A 112 -10.63 12.67 -25.83
N ALA A 113 -10.60 11.45 -26.37
CA ALA A 113 -11.66 10.92 -27.19
C ALA A 113 -12.86 10.37 -26.37
N PHE A 114 -12.61 9.73 -25.24
CA PHE A 114 -13.60 8.88 -24.56
C PHE A 114 -13.79 9.13 -23.07
N ALA A 115 -12.92 9.92 -22.41
CA ALA A 115 -12.98 10.08 -20.95
C ALA A 115 -14.35 10.61 -20.48
N GLN A 116 -14.91 11.58 -21.17
CA GLN A 116 -16.18 12.18 -20.79
C GLN A 116 -17.31 11.14 -20.81
N GLU A 117 -17.42 10.37 -21.88
CA GLU A 117 -18.46 9.35 -22.02
C GLU A 117 -18.32 8.24 -20.97
N ILE A 118 -17.09 7.76 -20.73
CA ILE A 118 -16.80 6.74 -19.72
C ILE A 118 -17.16 7.27 -18.32
N ILE A 119 -16.75 8.49 -17.99
CA ILE A 119 -17.06 9.12 -16.69
C ILE A 119 -18.56 9.24 -16.48
N GLU A 120 -19.31 9.69 -17.50
CA GLU A 120 -20.76 9.82 -17.42
C GLU A 120 -21.43 8.46 -17.18
N GLN A 121 -21.04 7.42 -17.90
CA GLN A 121 -21.56 6.07 -17.71
C GLN A 121 -21.25 5.50 -16.32
N ILE A 122 -20.06 5.74 -15.80
CA ILE A 122 -19.69 5.31 -14.46
C ILE A 122 -20.50 6.07 -13.42
N ARG A 123 -20.65 7.39 -13.55
CA ARG A 123 -21.44 8.22 -12.62
C ARG A 123 -22.91 7.83 -12.57
N LEU A 124 -23.49 7.47 -13.70
CA LEU A 124 -24.89 6.99 -13.77
C LEU A 124 -25.09 5.70 -12.97
N LYS A 125 -24.12 4.78 -13.04
CA LYS A 125 -24.23 3.48 -12.35
C LYS A 125 -23.70 3.54 -10.91
N PHE A 126 -22.72 4.38 -10.65
CA PHE A 126 -22.00 4.47 -9.38
C PHE A 126 -21.81 5.93 -8.93
N PRO A 127 -22.88 6.63 -8.55
CA PRO A 127 -22.84 8.07 -8.25
C PRO A 127 -21.95 8.44 -7.06
N HIS A 128 -21.62 7.46 -6.21
CA HIS A 128 -20.79 7.66 -5.01
C HIS A 128 -19.31 7.39 -5.23
N TYR A 129 -18.92 7.04 -6.47
CA TYR A 129 -17.51 6.79 -6.79
C TYR A 129 -16.83 8.07 -7.27
N ARG A 130 -15.63 8.32 -6.75
CA ARG A 130 -14.71 9.33 -7.28
C ARG A 130 -13.87 8.68 -8.38
N ILE A 131 -13.86 9.28 -9.56
CA ILE A 131 -13.07 8.79 -10.69
C ILE A 131 -11.80 9.61 -10.76
N VAL A 132 -10.67 8.93 -10.86
CA VAL A 132 -9.34 9.51 -11.07
C VAL A 132 -8.79 8.93 -12.37
N ILE A 133 -8.35 9.78 -13.28
CA ILE A 133 -7.67 9.36 -14.50
C ILE A 133 -6.17 9.42 -14.24
N LYS A 134 -5.46 8.37 -14.60
CA LYS A 134 -3.99 8.31 -14.63
C LYS A 134 -3.53 8.06 -16.05
N GLN A 135 -2.63 8.90 -16.48
CA GLN A 135 -1.97 8.73 -17.76
C GLN A 135 -1.14 7.45 -17.78
N THR A 136 -1.33 6.63 -18.80
CA THR A 136 -0.60 5.38 -18.98
C THR A 136 -0.42 5.08 -20.47
N TYR A 137 0.42 4.08 -20.77
CA TYR A 137 0.68 3.63 -22.13
C TYR A 137 0.53 2.11 -22.20
N MET A 138 0.23 1.59 -23.37
CA MET A 138 -0.06 0.16 -23.61
C MET A 138 1.02 -0.78 -23.05
N HIS A 139 2.28 -0.36 -23.06
CA HIS A 139 3.40 -1.19 -22.58
C HIS A 139 3.58 -1.23 -21.05
N ILE A 140 2.94 -0.30 -20.29
CA ILE A 140 3.07 -0.24 -18.83
C ILE A 140 1.75 -0.49 -18.09
N ILE A 141 0.61 -0.45 -18.80
CA ILE A 141 -0.71 -0.58 -18.16
C ILE A 141 -0.89 -1.91 -17.43
N ALA A 142 -0.38 -3.00 -17.99
CA ALA A 142 -0.44 -4.31 -17.36
C ALA A 142 0.32 -4.33 -16.02
N GLU A 143 1.47 -3.68 -15.96
CA GLU A 143 2.25 -3.54 -14.73
C GLU A 143 1.52 -2.66 -13.69
N MET A 144 0.89 -1.58 -14.16
CA MET A 144 0.11 -0.69 -13.29
C MET A 144 -1.12 -1.37 -12.71
N LEU A 145 -1.80 -2.24 -13.46
CA LEU A 145 -2.92 -3.06 -12.99
C LEU A 145 -2.46 -4.07 -11.94
N VAL A 146 -1.37 -4.81 -12.21
CA VAL A 146 -0.81 -5.79 -11.26
C VAL A 146 -0.35 -5.12 -9.95
N LYS A 147 0.19 -3.90 -10.04
CA LYS A 147 0.62 -3.11 -8.87
C LYS A 147 -0.53 -2.35 -8.20
N HIS A 148 -1.76 -2.51 -8.65
CA HIS A 148 -2.93 -1.76 -8.16
C HIS A 148 -2.76 -0.23 -8.22
N ASN A 149 -1.98 0.26 -9.17
CA ASN A 149 -1.82 1.69 -9.42
C ASN A 149 -2.96 2.26 -10.26
N VAL A 150 -3.66 1.41 -11.00
CA VAL A 150 -4.92 1.66 -11.70
C VAL A 150 -5.84 0.45 -11.48
N ASP A 151 -7.14 0.70 -11.46
CA ASP A 151 -8.15 -0.35 -11.29
C ASP A 151 -8.66 -0.88 -12.63
N ILE A 152 -8.70 -0.01 -13.61
CA ILE A 152 -9.16 -0.32 -14.97
C ILE A 152 -8.19 0.30 -15.97
N GLY A 153 -7.74 -0.47 -16.95
CA GLY A 153 -6.95 -0.02 -18.09
C GLY A 153 -7.81 0.06 -19.36
N VAL A 154 -7.70 1.15 -20.06
CA VAL A 154 -8.42 1.42 -21.32
C VAL A 154 -7.43 1.78 -22.42
#